data_08880f37a900a1c99738ca5acb972e7f
#
_entry.id   08880f37a900a1c99738ca5acb972e7f
#
_cell.length_a   1.000
_cell.length_b   1.000
_cell.length_c   1.000
_cell.angle_alpha   90.00
_cell.angle_beta   90.00
_cell.angle_gamma   90.00
#
_symmetry.space_group_name_H-M   'P 1'
#
loop_
_entity.id
_entity.type
_entity.pdbx_description
1 polymer ?
#
loop_
_entity_poly.entity_id
_entity_poly.type
_entity_poly.pdbx_seq_one_letter_code
_entity_poly.pdbx_strand_id
1 'polypeptide(L)'
;ISLRRRTDIPMIWDELANSDAAVAQLISEDAAEGVGLKISKNGGLTPCRRQRDICISAGYSLSVQDTVGSDIAFAAIAHLGQTIPAHLLRCILDTRDMVSITTADAASAEKGNFDRHSGWITASEAPGLGIEPRMEVLGEPVKTYR
;
A
#
# COMPACT_ATOMS: atom_id res chain seq x y z
N ILE A 1 16.31 14.36 -9.90
CA ILE A 1 16.21 15.77 -10.40
C ILE A 1 16.75 15.90 -11.81
N SER A 2 17.98 15.42 -12.11
CA SER A 2 18.55 15.60 -13.46
C SER A 2 17.73 14.90 -14.56
N LEU A 3 17.14 13.75 -14.28
CA LEU A 3 16.24 13.05 -15.19
C LEU A 3 14.93 13.79 -15.38
N ARG A 4 14.31 14.26 -14.29
CA ARG A 4 13.06 15.02 -14.30
C ARG A 4 13.11 16.23 -15.23
N ARG A 5 14.24 16.92 -15.28
CA ARG A 5 14.47 18.10 -16.15
C ARG A 5 14.65 17.77 -17.63
N ARG A 6 14.71 16.48 -17.99
CA ARG A 6 15.00 15.99 -19.35
C ARG A 6 13.85 15.24 -19.99
N THR A 7 12.76 15.07 -19.28
CA THR A 7 11.61 14.31 -19.76
C THR A 7 10.31 14.91 -19.25
N ASP A 8 9.29 14.85 -20.09
CA ASP A 8 7.90 15.19 -19.73
C ASP A 8 7.09 13.93 -19.34
N ILE A 9 7.76 12.77 -19.30
CA ILE A 9 7.11 11.53 -18.87
C ILE A 9 6.86 11.60 -17.36
N PRO A 10 5.61 11.40 -16.90
CA PRO A 10 5.30 11.37 -15.48
C PRO A 10 6.09 10.29 -14.75
N MET A 11 6.66 10.64 -13.60
CA MET A 11 7.47 9.74 -12.77
C MET A 11 6.81 9.49 -11.43
N ILE A 12 6.97 8.28 -10.94
CA ILE A 12 6.58 7.89 -9.58
C ILE A 12 7.83 7.38 -8.86
N TRP A 13 8.15 7.98 -7.73
CA TRP A 13 9.23 7.52 -6.88
C TRP A 13 8.78 6.38 -5.99
N ASP A 14 9.56 5.31 -5.98
CA ASP A 14 9.33 4.13 -5.15
C ASP A 14 10.34 4.06 -4.00
N GLU A 15 11.53 3.52 -4.22
CA GLU A 15 12.48 3.21 -3.16
C GLU A 15 13.00 4.45 -2.41
N LEU A 16 13.04 5.60 -3.07
CA LEU A 16 13.46 6.86 -2.44
C LEU A 16 12.42 7.43 -1.47
N ALA A 17 11.15 7.08 -1.62
CA ALA A 17 10.06 7.55 -0.77
C ALA A 17 9.90 6.67 0.49
N ASN A 18 10.92 6.60 1.34
CA ASN A 18 11.01 5.68 2.46
C ASN A 18 10.78 6.31 3.84
N SER A 19 10.50 7.61 3.92
CA SER A 19 10.24 8.33 5.16
C SER A 19 9.44 9.60 4.91
N ASP A 20 8.87 10.17 5.96
CA ASP A 20 8.14 11.44 5.88
C ASP A 20 9.05 12.56 5.32
N ALA A 21 10.31 12.60 5.79
CA ALA A 21 11.30 13.59 5.32
C ALA A 21 11.66 13.39 3.84
N ALA A 22 11.86 12.13 3.41
CA ALA A 22 12.17 11.83 2.01
C ALA A 22 11.01 12.21 1.08
N VAL A 23 9.78 11.91 1.47
CA VAL A 23 8.58 12.31 0.71
C VAL A 23 8.47 13.83 0.61
N ALA A 24 8.64 14.55 1.73
CA ALA A 24 8.61 16.01 1.74
C ALA A 24 9.72 16.62 0.87
N GLN A 25 10.91 16.05 0.89
CA GLN A 25 12.02 16.48 0.04
C GLN A 25 11.70 16.28 -1.46
N LEU A 26 11.21 15.10 -1.85
CA LEU A 26 10.83 14.81 -3.24
C LEU A 26 9.80 15.82 -3.77
N ILE A 27 8.83 16.19 -2.92
CA ILE A 27 7.82 17.19 -3.24
C ILE A 27 8.46 18.58 -3.39
N SER A 28 9.29 18.99 -2.44
CA SER A 28 9.92 20.32 -2.45
C SER A 28 10.86 20.53 -3.65
N GLU A 29 11.40 19.46 -4.19
CA GLU A 29 12.30 19.47 -5.35
C GLU A 29 11.57 19.30 -6.69
N ASP A 30 10.24 19.18 -6.66
CA ASP A 30 9.42 18.86 -7.84
C ASP A 30 9.98 17.65 -8.61
N ALA A 31 10.31 16.60 -7.87
CA ALA A 31 11.08 15.48 -8.41
C ALA A 31 10.26 14.44 -9.16
N ALA A 32 8.92 14.44 -8.98
CA ALA A 32 7.99 13.48 -9.60
C ALA A 32 6.55 13.98 -9.56
N GLU A 33 5.64 13.23 -10.15
CA GLU A 33 4.19 13.43 -10.08
C GLU A 33 3.52 12.50 -9.07
N GLY A 34 4.27 11.58 -8.49
CA GLY A 34 3.69 10.63 -7.55
C GLY A 34 4.72 9.84 -6.75
N VAL A 35 4.19 9.09 -5.79
CA VAL A 35 4.96 8.28 -4.84
C VAL A 35 4.34 6.89 -4.71
N GLY A 36 5.20 5.88 -4.64
CA GLY A 36 4.86 4.51 -4.28
C GLY A 36 5.04 4.27 -2.78
N LEU A 37 3.96 4.05 -2.06
CA LEU A 37 3.98 3.73 -0.64
C LEU A 37 3.97 2.22 -0.43
N LYS A 38 4.98 1.71 0.28
CA LYS A 38 5.08 0.30 0.69
C LYS A 38 5.01 0.21 2.21
N ILE A 39 4.02 -0.51 2.74
CA ILE A 39 3.80 -0.60 4.19
C ILE A 39 5.04 -1.15 4.91
N SER A 40 5.65 -2.22 4.38
CA SER A 40 6.84 -2.83 4.97
C SER A 40 8.06 -1.90 4.94
N LYS A 41 8.29 -1.22 3.82
CA LYS A 41 9.42 -0.29 3.64
C LYS A 41 9.26 0.98 4.49
N ASN A 42 8.05 1.50 4.57
CA ASN A 42 7.78 2.81 5.16
C ASN A 42 7.44 2.75 6.66
N GLY A 43 7.54 1.58 7.29
CA GLY A 43 7.40 1.41 8.73
C GLY A 43 6.00 1.12 9.24
N GLY A 44 5.10 0.63 8.38
CA GLY A 44 3.74 0.22 8.71
C GLY A 44 2.66 1.21 8.30
N LEU A 45 1.42 0.93 8.70
CA LEU A 45 0.25 1.73 8.31
C LEU A 45 0.30 3.17 8.83
N THR A 46 0.75 3.39 10.05
CA THR A 46 0.76 4.73 10.68
C THR A 46 1.71 5.71 9.96
N PRO A 47 2.98 5.37 9.69
CA PRO A 47 3.84 6.20 8.87
C PRO A 47 3.29 6.37 7.43
N CYS A 48 2.83 5.29 6.79
CA CYS A 48 2.26 5.39 5.45
C CYS A 48 1.07 6.35 5.38
N ARG A 49 0.21 6.37 6.40
CA ARG A 49 -0.90 7.33 6.49
C ARG A 49 -0.39 8.77 6.50
N ARG A 50 0.65 9.09 7.29
CA ARG A 50 1.23 10.45 7.31
C ARG A 50 1.82 10.83 5.94
N GLN A 51 2.56 9.92 5.32
CA GLN A 51 3.15 10.13 4.00
C GLN A 51 2.08 10.30 2.92
N ARG A 52 0.99 9.51 2.97
CA ARG A 52 -0.19 9.70 2.14
C ARG A 52 -0.76 11.13 2.30
N ASP A 53 -0.94 11.59 3.54
CA ASP A 53 -1.51 12.91 3.82
C ASP A 53 -0.61 14.04 3.29
N ILE A 54 0.70 13.89 3.40
CA ILE A 54 1.69 14.82 2.80
C ILE A 54 1.52 14.85 1.27
N CYS A 55 1.45 13.68 0.62
CA CYS A 55 1.28 13.57 -0.83
C CYS A 55 -0.06 14.17 -1.30
N ILE A 56 -1.17 13.86 -0.61
CA ILE A 56 -2.48 14.41 -0.93
C ILE A 56 -2.47 15.94 -0.84
N SER A 57 -1.88 16.49 0.22
CA SER A 57 -1.78 17.94 0.42
C SER A 57 -0.99 18.65 -0.68
N ALA A 58 -0.04 17.94 -1.29
CA ALA A 58 0.79 18.44 -2.38
C ALA A 58 0.22 18.13 -3.79
N GLY A 59 -0.90 17.40 -3.88
CA GLY A 59 -1.48 16.99 -5.16
C GLY A 59 -0.72 15.86 -5.87
N TYR A 60 0.12 15.13 -5.15
CA TYR A 60 0.87 14.00 -5.70
C TYR A 60 0.01 12.76 -5.81
N SER A 61 0.14 12.05 -6.93
CA SER A 61 -0.52 10.76 -7.11
C SER A 61 0.16 9.65 -6.31
N LEU A 62 -0.60 8.63 -5.96
CA LEU A 62 -0.17 7.55 -5.07
C LEU A 62 -0.42 6.18 -5.68
N SER A 63 0.60 5.34 -5.64
CA SER A 63 0.47 3.88 -5.74
C SER A 63 0.66 3.28 -4.35
N VAL A 64 -0.19 2.35 -3.96
CA VAL A 64 -0.06 1.64 -2.68
C VAL A 64 0.28 0.19 -2.96
N GLN A 65 1.30 -0.31 -2.30
CA GLN A 65 1.82 -1.66 -2.53
C GLN A 65 2.54 -2.20 -1.29
N ASP A 66 3.01 -3.43 -1.38
CA ASP A 66 3.99 -3.96 -0.46
C ASP A 66 5.17 -4.55 -1.24
N THR A 67 6.24 -4.93 -0.56
CA THR A 67 7.47 -5.41 -1.21
C THR A 67 7.23 -6.76 -1.89
N VAL A 68 6.78 -7.74 -1.19
CA VAL A 68 6.09 -8.97 -1.60
C VAL A 68 5.34 -9.42 -0.36
N GLY A 69 4.07 -9.14 -0.29
CA GLY A 69 3.28 -9.40 0.91
C GLY A 69 2.37 -10.61 0.75
N SER A 70 1.98 -11.16 1.89
CA SER A 70 0.92 -12.15 2.00
C SER A 70 -0.45 -11.47 1.88
N ASP A 71 -1.53 -12.28 1.94
CA ASP A 71 -2.90 -11.75 2.01
C ASP A 71 -3.10 -10.78 3.19
N ILE A 72 -2.35 -10.96 4.28
CA ILE A 72 -2.38 -10.07 5.45
C ILE A 72 -1.85 -8.68 5.09
N ALA A 73 -0.70 -8.61 4.41
CA ALA A 73 -0.13 -7.34 3.94
C ALA A 73 -1.03 -6.70 2.89
N PHE A 74 -1.60 -7.50 1.99
CA PHE A 74 -2.52 -7.03 0.97
C PHE A 74 -3.79 -6.40 1.57
N ALA A 75 -4.39 -7.00 2.58
CA ALA A 75 -5.51 -6.40 3.30
C ALA A 75 -5.15 -5.03 3.87
N ALA A 76 -3.97 -4.88 4.44
CA ALA A 76 -3.51 -3.62 4.99
C ALA A 76 -3.32 -2.53 3.90
N ILE A 77 -2.75 -2.86 2.74
CA ILE A 77 -2.62 -1.90 1.63
C ILE A 77 -3.96 -1.54 1.01
N ALA A 78 -4.92 -2.47 0.97
CA ALA A 78 -6.28 -2.19 0.50
C ALA A 78 -6.96 -1.13 1.37
N HIS A 79 -6.85 -1.27 2.71
CA HIS A 79 -7.35 -0.24 3.64
C HIS A 79 -6.69 1.12 3.43
N LEU A 80 -5.37 1.16 3.27
CA LEU A 80 -4.66 2.42 3.03
C LEU A 80 -5.10 3.05 1.71
N GLY A 81 -5.15 2.27 0.63
CA GLY A 81 -5.51 2.72 -0.71
C GLY A 81 -6.92 3.29 -0.78
N GLN A 82 -7.88 2.67 -0.09
CA GLN A 82 -9.27 3.12 -0.05
C GLN A 82 -9.46 4.50 0.61
N THR A 83 -8.46 4.97 1.36
CA THR A 83 -8.48 6.30 1.99
C THR A 83 -7.88 7.40 1.10
N ILE A 84 -7.41 7.07 -0.10
CA ILE A 84 -6.85 8.02 -1.05
C ILE A 84 -7.96 8.52 -1.98
N PRO A 85 -8.08 9.84 -2.23
CA PRO A 85 -9.02 10.36 -3.20
C PRO A 85 -8.83 9.71 -4.58
N ALA A 86 -9.93 9.33 -5.24
CA ALA A 86 -9.89 8.55 -6.48
C ALA A 86 -9.04 9.19 -7.59
N HIS A 87 -9.01 10.52 -7.68
CA HIS A 87 -8.22 11.23 -8.70
C HIS A 87 -6.70 11.23 -8.43
N LEU A 88 -6.27 10.89 -7.21
CA LEU A 88 -4.86 10.76 -6.83
C LEU A 88 -4.43 9.29 -6.71
N LEU A 89 -5.36 8.35 -6.57
CA LEU A 89 -5.03 6.93 -6.51
C LEU A 89 -4.73 6.38 -7.91
N ARG A 90 -3.48 5.94 -8.11
CA ARG A 90 -3.05 5.29 -9.36
C ARG A 90 -3.42 3.82 -9.36
N CYS A 91 -3.04 3.12 -8.31
CA CYS A 91 -3.38 1.71 -8.13
C CYS A 91 -3.15 1.25 -6.70
N ILE A 92 -3.81 0.14 -6.36
CA ILE A 92 -3.42 -0.76 -5.27
C ILE A 92 -2.81 -1.98 -5.95
N LEU A 93 -1.49 -2.13 -5.83
CA LEU A 93 -0.76 -3.18 -6.54
C LEU A 93 -0.89 -4.51 -5.79
N ASP A 94 -1.54 -5.47 -6.41
CA ASP A 94 -1.66 -6.83 -5.89
C ASP A 94 -0.41 -7.64 -6.23
N THR A 95 0.37 -7.97 -5.20
CA THR A 95 1.59 -8.79 -5.32
C THR A 95 1.39 -10.22 -4.80
N ARG A 96 0.15 -10.62 -4.50
CA ARG A 96 -0.15 -11.95 -3.93
C ARG A 96 0.17 -13.09 -4.86
N ASP A 97 0.16 -12.86 -6.17
CA ASP A 97 0.56 -13.88 -7.16
C ASP A 97 2.07 -14.16 -7.17
N MET A 98 2.87 -13.34 -6.48
CA MET A 98 4.28 -13.61 -6.23
C MET A 98 4.52 -14.60 -5.09
N VAL A 99 3.46 -15.00 -4.36
CA VAL A 99 3.50 -16.03 -3.31
C VAL A 99 2.55 -17.17 -3.67
N SER A 100 2.98 -18.38 -3.39
CA SER A 100 2.24 -19.60 -3.77
C SER A 100 1.26 -20.07 -2.69
N ILE A 101 1.23 -19.43 -1.52
CA ILE A 101 0.47 -19.89 -0.36
C ILE A 101 -0.47 -18.78 0.12
N THR A 102 -1.75 -19.09 0.20
CA THR A 102 -2.76 -18.21 0.82
C THR A 102 -2.61 -18.26 2.34
N THR A 103 -2.34 -17.10 2.95
CA THR A 103 -2.03 -16.95 4.39
C THR A 103 -3.19 -16.44 5.23
N ALA A 104 -4.24 -15.93 4.59
CA ALA A 104 -5.46 -15.48 5.25
C ALA A 104 -6.65 -15.59 4.31
N ASP A 105 -7.83 -15.79 4.88
CA ASP A 105 -9.10 -15.76 4.18
C ASP A 105 -9.80 -14.41 4.40
N ALA A 106 -10.58 -13.97 3.42
CA ALA A 106 -11.43 -12.81 3.61
C ALA A 106 -12.49 -13.12 4.67
N ALA A 107 -12.58 -12.28 5.71
CA ALA A 107 -13.48 -12.51 6.83
C ALA A 107 -14.97 -12.47 6.44
N SER A 108 -15.32 -11.86 5.30
CA SER A 108 -16.68 -11.80 4.80
C SER A 108 -16.69 -11.30 3.35
N ALA A 109 -17.24 -12.11 2.47
CA ALA A 109 -17.49 -11.72 1.06
C ALA A 109 -18.50 -10.56 0.94
N GLU A 110 -19.33 -10.34 1.96
CA GLU A 110 -20.35 -9.29 1.95
C GLU A 110 -19.79 -7.90 2.25
N LYS A 111 -18.59 -7.82 2.86
CA LYS A 111 -18.01 -6.58 3.36
C LYS A 111 -16.67 -6.19 2.77
N GLY A 112 -16.17 -6.92 1.82
CA GLY A 112 -14.93 -6.61 1.13
C GLY A 112 -14.78 -7.45 -0.13
N ASN A 113 -14.03 -6.95 -1.09
CA ASN A 113 -13.71 -7.68 -2.31
C ASN A 113 -12.20 -7.73 -2.51
N PHE A 114 -11.64 -8.93 -2.42
CA PHE A 114 -10.23 -9.20 -2.70
C PHE A 114 -10.05 -10.04 -3.98
N ASP A 115 -11.09 -10.11 -4.83
CA ASP A 115 -11.00 -10.83 -6.09
C ASP A 115 -10.12 -10.06 -7.09
N ARG A 116 -8.94 -10.62 -7.36
CA ARG A 116 -7.98 -10.07 -8.30
C ARG A 116 -8.46 -10.05 -9.76
N HIS A 117 -9.40 -10.92 -10.12
CA HIS A 117 -9.89 -11.03 -11.48
C HIS A 117 -10.89 -9.93 -11.84
N SER A 118 -11.51 -9.31 -10.85
CA SER A 118 -12.44 -8.21 -11.08
C SER A 118 -11.75 -6.90 -11.48
N GLY A 119 -10.46 -6.77 -11.18
CA GLY A 119 -9.72 -5.51 -11.31
C GLY A 119 -10.08 -4.44 -10.25
N TRP A 120 -11.00 -4.77 -9.33
CA TRP A 120 -11.47 -3.88 -8.28
C TRP A 120 -11.29 -4.52 -6.92
N ILE A 121 -10.82 -3.72 -5.96
CA ILE A 121 -10.59 -4.16 -4.59
C ILE A 121 -11.32 -3.23 -3.65
N THR A 122 -12.01 -3.84 -2.69
CA THR A 122 -12.68 -3.13 -1.59
C THR A 122 -12.18 -3.70 -0.28
N ALA A 123 -11.65 -2.86 0.59
CA ALA A 123 -11.25 -3.28 1.93
C ALA A 123 -12.49 -3.69 2.75
N SER A 124 -12.31 -4.65 3.65
CA SER A 124 -13.38 -5.14 4.51
C SER A 124 -13.80 -4.07 5.54
N GLU A 125 -15.08 -4.03 5.87
CA GLU A 125 -15.61 -3.23 6.99
C GLU A 125 -15.57 -3.99 8.33
N ALA A 126 -15.12 -5.24 8.35
CA ALA A 126 -14.97 -6.02 9.57
C ALA A 126 -13.83 -5.47 10.45
N PRO A 127 -13.84 -5.74 11.76
CA PRO A 127 -12.81 -5.26 12.68
C PRO A 127 -11.40 -5.64 12.27
N GLY A 128 -10.43 -4.80 12.57
CA GLY A 128 -9.03 -4.99 12.23
C GLY A 128 -8.77 -4.86 10.73
N LEU A 129 -8.07 -5.82 10.15
CA LEU A 129 -7.86 -5.90 8.70
C LEU A 129 -9.03 -6.58 7.96
N GLY A 130 -10.02 -7.08 8.70
CA GLY A 130 -11.19 -7.75 8.13
C GLY A 130 -10.86 -9.07 7.43
N ILE A 131 -9.85 -9.78 7.92
CA ILE A 131 -9.41 -11.08 7.43
C ILE A 131 -9.22 -12.05 8.58
N GLU A 132 -9.22 -13.34 8.30
CA GLU A 132 -8.90 -14.41 9.25
C GLU A 132 -7.57 -15.06 8.86
N PRO A 133 -6.52 -14.96 9.71
CA PRO A 133 -5.25 -15.61 9.44
C PRO A 133 -5.39 -17.14 9.44
N ARG A 134 -4.77 -17.79 8.46
CA ARG A 134 -4.72 -19.25 8.37
C ARG A 134 -3.58 -19.78 9.24
N MET A 135 -3.89 -20.07 10.51
CA MET A 135 -2.88 -20.47 11.49
C MET A 135 -2.20 -21.79 11.12
N GLU A 136 -2.88 -22.69 10.42
CA GLU A 136 -2.30 -23.94 9.91
C GLU A 136 -1.20 -23.70 8.85
N VAL A 137 -1.22 -22.54 8.20
CA VAL A 137 -0.21 -22.12 7.21
C VAL A 137 0.89 -21.30 7.88
N LEU A 138 0.53 -20.40 8.78
CA LEU A 138 1.47 -19.52 9.47
C LEU A 138 2.32 -20.26 10.52
N GLY A 139 1.78 -21.35 11.08
CA GLY A 139 2.45 -22.14 12.12
C GLY A 139 2.44 -21.47 13.50
N GLU A 140 3.25 -22.01 14.40
CA GLU A 140 3.33 -21.50 15.77
C GLU A 140 4.02 -20.14 15.83
N PRO A 141 3.52 -19.21 16.67
CA PRO A 141 4.10 -17.88 16.78
C PRO A 141 5.49 -17.93 17.42
N VAL A 142 6.46 -17.33 16.75
CA VAL A 142 7.84 -17.20 17.26
C VAL A 142 7.89 -16.26 18.47
N LYS A 143 7.00 -15.26 18.52
CA LYS A 143 6.91 -14.30 19.62
C LYS A 143 5.51 -13.73 19.73
N THR A 144 5.01 -13.62 20.96
CA THR A 144 3.71 -12.98 21.26
C THR A 144 3.94 -11.70 22.06
N TYR A 145 3.31 -10.61 21.62
CA TYR A 145 3.27 -9.33 22.33
C TYR A 145 1.90 -9.17 22.97
N ARG A 146 1.87 -8.72 24.22
CA ARG A 146 0.64 -8.42 24.98
C ARG A 146 0.59 -6.94 25.30
#